data_99fe441b69a655162ef8e07e03af0474
#
_entry.id   99fe441b69a655162ef8e07e03af0474
#
_cell.length_a   1.000
_cell.length_b   1.000
_cell.length_c   1.000
_cell.angle_alpha   90.00
_cell.angle_beta   90.00
_cell.angle_gamma   90.00
#
_symmetry.space_group_name_H-M   'P 1'
#
loop_
_entity.id
_entity.type
_entity.pdbx_description
1 polymer ?
#
loop_
_entity_poly.entity_id
_entity_poly.type
_entity_poly.pdbx_seq_one_letter_code
_entity_poly.pdbx_strand_id
1 'polypeptide(L)'
;MFVLKNAWFTIRRHAARSLVMVLVCLVVAALATTAATVLQADTKARTTDYESQQVDAVISPRKGTKASPLGWNEYSKYAQRLQMDGMQYKAYFHETADISPEGLPQSGTYSLVGVSDKQAEPTLPHGPFVLDQGKGLDYASQNASGTQTVLISKQMAQSNKLKVGDPLTIKDPRQQDQQVKLTVSGIYHYRKAADQAANRAIYTAYPTFAMLGLDTASKPGDPGHELLVAFVLDSPSTYQKFIKELRKDGLKASQYDIDSPGLKDYQRRMEPVHQAADQARTTIILVCLLGGLILLGCLILMLRGRANEIGMAVTIGVHKARLGWQFALETLLLTLPGLALGLALGAVISRPLGRSLFRLGNLASMPDAGLIWKMILIGLAVCLVLALAAAARVAAFRTAQLYTNDLEDEA
;
A
#
# COMPACT_ATOMS: atom_id res chain seq x y z
N MET A 1 19.81 31.20 37.95
CA MET A 1 19.42 30.14 38.92
C MET A 1 18.14 30.48 39.71
N PHE A 2 17.95 31.72 40.16
CA PHE A 2 16.78 32.13 40.96
C PHE A 2 15.42 31.93 40.24
N VAL A 3 15.31 32.32 38.97
CA VAL A 3 14.06 32.21 38.18
C VAL A 3 13.61 30.76 38.01
N LEU A 4 14.52 29.83 37.71
CA LEU A 4 14.22 28.42 37.57
C LEU A 4 13.73 27.76 38.87
N LYS A 5 14.38 28.10 39.98
CA LYS A 5 14.03 27.62 41.31
C LYS A 5 12.64 28.11 41.73
N ASN A 6 12.35 29.36 41.42
CA ASN A 6 11.05 29.98 41.69
C ASN A 6 9.94 29.37 40.85
N ALA A 7 10.18 29.14 39.55
CA ALA A 7 9.25 28.45 38.64
C ALA A 7 8.91 27.04 39.15
N TRP A 8 9.91 26.28 39.63
CA TRP A 8 9.70 24.93 40.18
C TRP A 8 8.82 24.93 41.43
N PHE A 9 9.11 25.84 42.41
CA PHE A 9 8.27 25.96 43.62
C PHE A 9 6.84 26.33 43.29
N THR A 10 6.63 27.19 42.30
CA THR A 10 5.30 27.63 41.87
C THR A 10 4.51 26.50 41.23
N ILE A 11 5.15 25.70 40.37
CA ILE A 11 4.54 24.49 39.76
C ILE A 11 4.07 23.52 40.83
N ARG A 12 4.87 23.32 41.88
CA ARG A 12 4.52 22.43 42.98
C ARG A 12 3.40 22.96 43.86
N ARG A 13 3.31 24.28 44.03
CA ARG A 13 2.21 24.94 44.77
C ARG A 13 0.86 24.82 44.07
N HIS A 14 0.85 24.81 42.72
CA HIS A 14 -0.36 24.69 41.92
C HIS A 14 -0.39 23.38 41.11
N ALA A 15 -0.02 22.28 41.75
CA ALA A 15 0.20 20.98 41.11
C ALA A 15 -0.99 20.49 40.27
N ALA A 16 -2.22 20.67 40.70
CA ALA A 16 -3.41 20.22 39.99
C ALA A 16 -3.56 20.92 38.61
N ARG A 17 -3.40 22.24 38.54
CA ARG A 17 -3.50 23.02 37.28
C ARG A 17 -2.32 22.72 36.35
N SER A 18 -1.14 22.56 36.91
CA SER A 18 0.07 22.19 36.19
C SER A 18 -0.06 20.80 35.57
N LEU A 19 -0.60 19.84 36.33
CA LEU A 19 -0.84 18.47 35.86
C LEU A 19 -1.82 18.43 34.68
N VAL A 20 -2.92 19.19 34.75
CA VAL A 20 -3.90 19.29 33.65
C VAL A 20 -3.20 19.77 32.36
N MET A 21 -2.36 20.82 32.44
CA MET A 21 -1.65 21.32 31.27
C MET A 21 -0.69 20.28 30.66
N VAL A 22 0.05 19.56 31.51
CA VAL A 22 0.92 18.45 31.07
C VAL A 22 0.11 17.34 30.39
N LEU A 23 -1.02 16.92 31.00
CA LEU A 23 -1.90 15.88 30.45
C LEU A 23 -2.50 16.28 29.11
N VAL A 24 -3.00 17.51 28.98
CA VAL A 24 -3.55 18.01 27.71
C VAL A 24 -2.47 18.01 26.63
N CYS A 25 -1.26 18.53 26.94
CA CYS A 25 -0.14 18.54 26.02
C CYS A 25 0.26 17.10 25.59
N LEU A 26 0.28 16.17 26.54
CA LEU A 26 0.55 14.74 26.29
C LEU A 26 -0.47 14.14 25.34
N VAL A 27 -1.78 14.33 25.60
CA VAL A 27 -2.85 13.76 24.77
C VAL A 27 -2.81 14.35 23.35
N VAL A 28 -2.65 15.68 23.24
CA VAL A 28 -2.54 16.36 21.94
C VAL A 28 -1.35 15.84 21.15
N ALA A 29 -0.16 15.73 21.79
CA ALA A 29 1.05 15.23 21.14
C ALA A 29 0.91 13.75 20.74
N ALA A 30 0.31 12.91 21.58
CA ALA A 30 0.10 11.49 21.29
C ALA A 30 -0.85 11.27 20.11
N LEU A 31 -1.99 11.97 20.08
CA LEU A 31 -2.96 11.88 18.98
C LEU A 31 -2.36 12.43 17.66
N ALA A 32 -1.67 13.57 17.73
CA ALA A 32 -1.01 14.15 16.57
C ALA A 32 0.05 13.19 15.98
N THR A 33 0.86 12.56 16.85
CA THR A 33 1.89 11.58 16.42
C THR A 33 1.24 10.36 15.78
N THR A 34 0.18 9.81 16.36
CA THR A 34 -0.53 8.65 15.81
C THR A 34 -1.11 8.98 14.43
N ALA A 35 -1.79 10.10 14.28
CA ALA A 35 -2.37 10.51 13.00
C ALA A 35 -1.27 10.82 11.96
N ALA A 36 -0.16 11.45 12.36
CA ALA A 36 0.98 11.69 11.49
C ALA A 36 1.64 10.37 11.02
N THR A 37 1.65 9.33 11.85
CA THR A 37 2.15 8.00 11.47
C THR A 37 1.30 7.37 10.36
N VAL A 38 -0.03 7.53 10.42
CA VAL A 38 -0.94 7.06 9.35
C VAL A 38 -0.68 7.81 8.05
N LEU A 39 -0.49 9.13 8.11
CA LEU A 39 -0.13 9.93 6.92
C LEU A 39 1.22 9.53 6.34
N GLN A 40 2.19 9.19 7.18
CA GLN A 40 3.48 8.67 6.73
C GLN A 40 3.32 7.33 6.02
N ALA A 41 2.50 6.42 6.54
CA ALA A 41 2.21 5.14 5.90
C ALA A 41 1.57 5.34 4.51
N ASP A 42 0.61 6.25 4.37
CA ASP A 42 0.01 6.62 3.09
C ASP A 42 1.04 7.20 2.11
N THR A 43 1.89 8.11 2.57
CA THR A 43 2.94 8.70 1.74
C THR A 43 3.90 7.63 1.23
N LYS A 44 4.35 6.70 2.09
CA LYS A 44 5.20 5.57 1.68
C LYS A 44 4.50 4.66 0.68
N ALA A 45 3.23 4.30 0.95
CA ALA A 45 2.44 3.47 0.06
C ALA A 45 2.26 4.09 -1.33
N ARG A 46 2.24 5.42 -1.44
CA ARG A 46 2.11 6.17 -2.73
C ARG A 46 3.45 6.46 -3.40
N THR A 47 4.56 6.39 -2.68
CA THR A 47 5.89 6.74 -3.20
C THR A 47 6.82 5.54 -3.22
N THR A 48 7.58 5.33 -2.15
CA THR A 48 8.65 4.32 -2.10
C THR A 48 8.13 2.90 -2.30
N ASP A 49 7.05 2.53 -1.60
CA ASP A 49 6.51 1.18 -1.67
C ASP A 49 5.81 0.93 -3.03
N TYR A 50 5.17 1.98 -3.59
CA TYR A 50 4.60 1.94 -4.92
C TYR A 50 5.66 1.74 -6.00
N GLU A 51 6.73 2.55 -5.99
CA GLU A 51 7.80 2.47 -7.00
C GLU A 51 8.65 1.20 -6.88
N SER A 52 8.65 0.53 -5.73
CA SER A 52 9.33 -0.75 -5.54
C SER A 52 8.53 -1.96 -6.03
N GLN A 53 7.28 -1.78 -6.49
CA GLN A 53 6.48 -2.87 -7.01
C GLN A 53 6.96 -3.26 -8.41
N GLN A 54 7.22 -4.55 -8.61
CA GLN A 54 7.30 -5.10 -9.96
C GLN A 54 5.92 -5.06 -10.62
N VAL A 55 5.88 -4.67 -11.88
CA VAL A 55 4.64 -4.44 -12.63
C VAL A 55 4.59 -5.37 -13.83
N ASP A 56 3.57 -6.20 -13.87
CA ASP A 56 3.29 -7.04 -15.03
C ASP A 56 2.43 -6.28 -16.02
N ALA A 57 2.98 -5.93 -17.16
CA ALA A 57 2.26 -5.28 -18.24
C ALA A 57 1.72 -6.32 -19.23
N VAL A 58 0.41 -6.47 -19.27
CA VAL A 58 -0.31 -7.37 -20.17
C VAL A 58 -1.05 -6.56 -21.20
N ILE A 59 -0.85 -6.87 -22.50
CA ILE A 59 -1.55 -6.23 -23.61
C ILE A 59 -2.71 -7.14 -24.02
N SER A 60 -3.91 -6.61 -23.99
CA SER A 60 -5.12 -7.37 -24.37
C SER A 60 -6.03 -6.56 -25.30
N PRO A 61 -6.77 -7.22 -26.21
CA PRO A 61 -7.80 -6.56 -26.99
C PRO A 61 -8.85 -5.91 -26.08
N ARG A 62 -9.24 -4.68 -26.41
CA ARG A 62 -10.27 -3.97 -25.67
C ARG A 62 -11.63 -4.61 -25.85
N LYS A 63 -12.36 -4.84 -24.77
CA LYS A 63 -13.71 -5.41 -24.80
C LYS A 63 -14.64 -4.58 -25.69
N GLY A 64 -15.35 -5.27 -26.57
CA GLY A 64 -16.27 -4.62 -27.52
C GLY A 64 -15.63 -4.09 -28.80
N THR A 65 -14.34 -4.34 -29.02
CA THR A 65 -13.64 -4.04 -30.27
C THR A 65 -13.48 -5.31 -31.12
N LYS A 66 -13.24 -5.14 -32.41
CA LYS A 66 -12.91 -6.25 -33.34
C LYS A 66 -11.39 -6.48 -33.43
N ALA A 67 -10.64 -6.02 -32.44
CA ALA A 67 -9.20 -6.22 -32.44
C ALA A 67 -8.87 -7.69 -32.15
N SER A 68 -8.00 -8.27 -32.96
CA SER A 68 -7.49 -9.62 -32.73
C SER A 68 -6.40 -9.60 -31.62
N PRO A 69 -6.21 -10.70 -30.88
CA PRO A 69 -5.05 -10.86 -30.01
C PRO A 69 -3.75 -10.62 -30.77
N LEU A 70 -2.72 -10.12 -30.06
CA LEU A 70 -1.41 -9.91 -30.65
C LEU A 70 -0.69 -11.24 -30.88
N GLY A 71 0.04 -11.33 -32.01
CA GLY A 71 0.89 -12.47 -32.32
C GLY A 71 2.34 -12.24 -31.92
N TRP A 72 3.17 -13.29 -32.11
CA TRP A 72 4.61 -13.24 -31.82
C TRP A 72 5.34 -12.11 -32.58
N ASN A 73 4.94 -11.80 -33.80
CA ASN A 73 5.54 -10.75 -34.61
C ASN A 73 5.37 -9.37 -33.98
N GLU A 74 4.16 -9.07 -33.51
CA GLU A 74 3.86 -7.83 -32.81
C GLU A 74 4.57 -7.74 -31.46
N TYR A 75 4.54 -8.80 -30.67
CA TYR A 75 5.28 -8.85 -29.41
C TYR A 75 6.78 -8.69 -29.59
N SER A 76 7.36 -9.36 -30.59
CA SER A 76 8.79 -9.25 -30.92
C SER A 76 9.18 -7.85 -31.33
N LYS A 77 8.35 -7.19 -32.14
CA LYS A 77 8.54 -5.78 -32.51
C LYS A 77 8.57 -4.85 -31.28
N TYR A 78 7.63 -5.03 -30.38
CA TYR A 78 7.57 -4.23 -29.15
C TYR A 78 8.75 -4.54 -28.21
N ALA A 79 9.12 -5.80 -28.09
CA ALA A 79 10.27 -6.22 -27.31
C ALA A 79 11.58 -5.61 -27.81
N GLN A 80 11.83 -5.64 -29.13
CA GLN A 80 12.99 -5.03 -29.74
C GLN A 80 13.04 -3.51 -29.50
N ARG A 81 11.88 -2.84 -29.63
CA ARG A 81 11.79 -1.40 -29.41
C ARG A 81 12.14 -1.04 -27.97
N LEU A 82 11.61 -1.77 -26.99
CA LEU A 82 11.92 -1.56 -25.58
C LEU A 82 13.42 -1.71 -25.28
N GLN A 83 14.08 -2.69 -25.91
CA GLN A 83 15.53 -2.85 -25.79
C GLN A 83 16.30 -1.68 -26.39
N MET A 84 15.88 -1.16 -27.56
CA MET A 84 16.48 0.02 -28.18
C MET A 84 16.36 1.26 -27.31
N ASP A 85 15.23 1.39 -26.57
CA ASP A 85 14.99 2.49 -25.63
C ASP A 85 15.68 2.28 -24.28
N GLY A 86 16.51 1.23 -24.14
CA GLY A 86 17.26 0.91 -22.92
C GLY A 86 16.41 0.43 -21.75
N MET A 87 15.16 0.01 -21.99
CA MET A 87 14.30 -0.55 -20.95
C MET A 87 14.69 -1.98 -20.67
N GLN A 88 14.93 -2.29 -19.40
CA GLN A 88 15.10 -3.67 -18.94
C GLN A 88 13.73 -4.26 -18.62
N TYR A 89 13.46 -5.44 -19.15
CA TYR A 89 12.26 -6.20 -18.86
C TYR A 89 12.57 -7.70 -18.86
N LYS A 90 11.73 -8.43 -18.15
CA LYS A 90 11.59 -9.88 -18.32
C LYS A 90 10.24 -10.13 -18.98
N ALA A 91 10.10 -11.21 -19.69
CA ALA A 91 8.82 -11.59 -20.25
C ALA A 91 8.50 -13.03 -19.84
N TYR A 92 7.26 -13.24 -19.47
CA TYR A 92 6.69 -14.58 -19.38
C TYR A 92 5.41 -14.61 -20.20
N PHE A 93 5.04 -15.79 -20.66
CA PHE A 93 3.92 -15.93 -21.55
C PHE A 93 3.25 -17.29 -21.40
N HIS A 94 2.04 -17.37 -21.86
CA HIS A 94 1.34 -18.62 -22.12
C HIS A 94 0.68 -18.54 -23.48
N GLU A 95 0.55 -19.72 -24.09
CA GLU A 95 -0.08 -19.90 -25.38
C GLU A 95 -1.08 -21.05 -25.28
N THR A 96 -2.30 -20.83 -25.81
CA THR A 96 -3.37 -21.80 -25.73
C THR A 96 -3.71 -22.29 -27.13
N ALA A 97 -3.91 -23.58 -27.27
CA ALA A 97 -4.38 -24.18 -28.51
C ALA A 97 -5.42 -25.25 -28.22
N ASP A 98 -6.39 -25.36 -29.12
CA ASP A 98 -7.41 -26.40 -29.05
C ASP A 98 -6.80 -27.76 -29.40
N ILE A 99 -7.14 -28.78 -28.62
CA ILE A 99 -6.70 -30.16 -28.82
C ILE A 99 -7.85 -31.13 -28.72
N SER A 100 -7.65 -32.32 -29.30
CA SER A 100 -8.61 -33.44 -29.24
C SER A 100 -7.94 -34.66 -28.60
N PRO A 101 -8.04 -34.81 -27.25
CA PRO A 101 -7.53 -35.99 -26.59
C PRO A 101 -8.33 -37.24 -26.94
N GLU A 102 -7.65 -38.38 -27.11
CA GLU A 102 -8.31 -39.63 -27.35
C GLU A 102 -8.85 -40.25 -26.05
N GLY A 103 -9.95 -40.99 -26.15
CA GLY A 103 -10.56 -41.65 -25.01
C GLY A 103 -11.33 -40.73 -24.05
N LEU A 104 -11.35 -39.43 -24.33
CA LEU A 104 -12.14 -38.47 -23.55
C LEU A 104 -13.45 -38.12 -24.29
N PRO A 105 -14.53 -37.75 -23.55
CA PRO A 105 -15.80 -37.34 -24.16
C PRO A 105 -15.61 -36.20 -25.16
N GLN A 106 -16.03 -36.38 -26.40
CA GLN A 106 -15.89 -35.38 -27.47
C GLN A 106 -16.97 -34.26 -27.41
N SER A 107 -17.74 -34.19 -26.33
CA SER A 107 -18.82 -33.22 -26.16
C SER A 107 -18.34 -31.82 -25.83
N GLY A 108 -17.19 -31.37 -26.32
CA GLY A 108 -16.64 -30.03 -26.14
C GLY A 108 -15.14 -29.95 -26.44
N THR A 109 -14.67 -28.74 -26.61
CA THR A 109 -13.28 -28.44 -26.93
C THR A 109 -12.40 -28.56 -25.68
N TYR A 110 -11.25 -29.21 -25.78
CA TYR A 110 -10.19 -29.22 -24.80
C TYR A 110 -9.12 -28.23 -25.23
N SER A 111 -8.53 -27.52 -24.30
CA SER A 111 -7.44 -26.60 -24.57
C SER A 111 -6.16 -27.05 -23.90
N LEU A 112 -5.06 -27.04 -24.64
CA LEU A 112 -3.72 -27.21 -24.10
C LEU A 112 -3.11 -25.82 -23.92
N VAL A 113 -2.64 -25.52 -22.70
CA VAL A 113 -2.02 -24.25 -22.36
C VAL A 113 -0.53 -24.51 -22.07
N GLY A 114 0.30 -24.02 -22.97
CA GLY A 114 1.76 -24.02 -22.80
C GLY A 114 2.19 -22.83 -21.98
N VAL A 115 2.87 -23.05 -20.85
CA VAL A 115 3.26 -22.02 -19.90
C VAL A 115 4.77 -21.89 -19.86
N SER A 116 5.31 -20.68 -20.03
CA SER A 116 6.75 -20.42 -20.12
C SER A 116 7.46 -20.47 -18.77
N ASP A 117 6.81 -20.00 -17.72
CA ASP A 117 7.39 -19.86 -16.39
C ASP A 117 6.29 -19.88 -15.32
N LYS A 118 6.66 -20.19 -14.09
CA LYS A 118 5.75 -20.15 -12.95
C LYS A 118 5.13 -18.75 -12.74
N GLN A 119 5.84 -17.70 -13.10
CA GLN A 119 5.33 -16.32 -13.02
C GLN A 119 4.14 -16.05 -13.96
N ALA A 120 3.96 -16.87 -15.00
CA ALA A 120 2.81 -16.78 -15.89
C ALA A 120 1.50 -17.35 -15.28
N GLU A 121 1.56 -18.15 -14.21
CA GLU A 121 0.38 -18.78 -13.61
C GLU A 121 -0.74 -17.78 -13.21
N PRO A 122 -0.46 -16.58 -12.62
CA PRO A 122 -1.50 -15.62 -12.29
C PRO A 122 -2.26 -15.04 -13.48
N THR A 123 -1.66 -15.09 -14.68
CA THR A 123 -2.22 -14.52 -15.91
C THR A 123 -2.91 -15.56 -16.80
N LEU A 124 -2.99 -16.81 -16.36
CA LEU A 124 -3.62 -17.89 -17.11
C LEU A 124 -5.09 -17.60 -17.45
N PRO A 125 -5.62 -18.13 -18.57
CA PRO A 125 -6.95 -17.78 -19.10
C PRO A 125 -8.07 -17.92 -18.10
N HIS A 126 -7.98 -18.91 -17.21
CA HIS A 126 -9.02 -19.22 -16.20
C HIS A 126 -8.59 -18.86 -14.78
N GLY A 127 -7.47 -18.13 -14.63
CA GLY A 127 -6.93 -17.70 -13.35
C GLY A 127 -6.08 -18.75 -12.65
N PRO A 128 -5.59 -18.42 -11.43
CA PRO A 128 -4.66 -19.27 -10.69
C PRO A 128 -5.34 -20.55 -10.18
N PHE A 129 -4.62 -21.66 -10.28
CA PHE A 129 -5.03 -22.96 -9.76
C PHE A 129 -4.20 -23.38 -8.53
N VAL A 130 -4.65 -24.41 -7.86
CA VAL A 130 -3.96 -25.06 -6.74
C VAL A 130 -3.76 -26.54 -7.10
N LEU A 131 -2.55 -27.03 -6.88
CA LEU A 131 -2.23 -28.45 -7.09
C LEU A 131 -2.80 -29.28 -5.94
N ASP A 132 -3.62 -30.29 -6.26
CA ASP A 132 -4.21 -31.23 -5.29
C ASP A 132 -3.34 -32.47 -5.11
N GLN A 133 -2.80 -33.02 -6.21
CA GLN A 133 -2.03 -34.26 -6.21
C GLN A 133 -0.91 -34.20 -7.25
N GLY A 134 0.18 -34.92 -7.01
CA GLY A 134 1.28 -35.04 -7.95
C GLY A 134 2.31 -33.92 -7.88
N LYS A 135 2.96 -33.65 -9.01
CA LYS A 135 4.00 -32.62 -9.17
C LYS A 135 3.52 -31.54 -10.13
N GLY A 136 3.93 -30.29 -9.90
CA GLY A 136 3.73 -29.16 -10.81
C GLY A 136 4.48 -29.31 -12.12
N LEU A 137 4.35 -28.31 -12.99
CA LEU A 137 5.08 -28.26 -14.26
C LEU A 137 6.58 -28.03 -14.00
N ASP A 138 7.41 -28.70 -14.78
CA ASP A 138 8.86 -28.46 -14.80
C ASP A 138 9.20 -27.46 -15.90
N TYR A 139 9.39 -26.21 -15.51
CA TYR A 139 9.74 -25.10 -16.41
C TYR A 139 11.22 -25.08 -16.78
N ALA A 140 12.07 -25.77 -16.02
CA ALA A 140 13.53 -25.75 -16.21
C ALA A 140 14.02 -26.73 -17.26
N SER A 141 13.23 -27.74 -17.58
CA SER A 141 13.58 -28.78 -18.54
C SER A 141 13.50 -28.26 -19.97
N GLN A 142 14.59 -27.63 -20.45
CA GLN A 142 14.72 -27.17 -21.83
C GLN A 142 14.96 -28.32 -22.83
N ASN A 143 15.17 -29.53 -22.35
CA ASN A 143 15.43 -30.69 -23.21
C ASN A 143 14.11 -31.37 -23.59
N ALA A 144 13.81 -31.35 -24.86
CA ALA A 144 12.67 -32.04 -25.48
C ALA A 144 12.58 -33.57 -25.21
N SER A 145 13.61 -34.15 -24.57
CA SER A 145 13.65 -35.56 -24.11
C SER A 145 13.11 -35.73 -22.67
N GLY A 146 12.85 -34.65 -21.93
CA GLY A 146 12.27 -34.71 -20.60
C GLY A 146 10.77 -34.97 -20.69
N THR A 147 10.29 -35.80 -19.81
CA THR A 147 8.89 -36.25 -19.68
C THR A 147 7.86 -35.20 -20.12
N GLN A 148 7.15 -35.53 -21.21
CA GLN A 148 6.01 -34.77 -21.73
C GLN A 148 4.87 -34.79 -20.69
N THR A 149 4.94 -33.87 -19.73
CA THR A 149 4.05 -33.88 -18.58
C THR A 149 2.96 -32.85 -18.69
N VAL A 150 1.78 -33.20 -18.18
CA VAL A 150 0.62 -32.32 -18.16
C VAL A 150 -0.04 -32.30 -16.80
N LEU A 151 -0.69 -31.16 -16.49
CA LEU A 151 -1.62 -31.04 -15.38
C LEU A 151 -3.05 -31.08 -15.90
N ILE A 152 -3.90 -31.86 -15.25
CA ILE A 152 -5.33 -31.95 -15.57
C ILE A 152 -6.19 -31.46 -14.42
N SER A 153 -7.39 -31.01 -14.72
CA SER A 153 -8.32 -30.57 -13.68
C SER A 153 -8.86 -31.77 -12.87
N LYS A 154 -9.20 -31.51 -11.61
CA LYS A 154 -9.81 -32.50 -10.71
C LYS A 154 -11.11 -33.07 -11.31
N GLN A 155 -11.92 -32.23 -11.95
CA GLN A 155 -13.15 -32.66 -12.60
C GLN A 155 -12.85 -33.60 -13.79
N MET A 156 -11.85 -33.26 -14.62
CA MET A 156 -11.41 -34.12 -15.72
C MET A 156 -10.90 -35.47 -15.19
N ALA A 157 -10.07 -35.46 -14.14
CA ALA A 157 -9.52 -36.66 -13.52
C ALA A 157 -10.64 -37.57 -12.98
N GLN A 158 -11.61 -37.02 -12.29
CA GLN A 158 -12.75 -37.77 -11.72
C GLN A 158 -13.68 -38.34 -12.82
N SER A 159 -14.05 -37.52 -13.81
CA SER A 159 -14.98 -37.92 -14.88
C SER A 159 -14.41 -39.03 -15.77
N ASN A 160 -13.08 -39.06 -15.96
CA ASN A 160 -12.40 -40.00 -16.84
C ASN A 160 -11.58 -41.05 -16.10
N LYS A 161 -11.65 -41.08 -14.76
CA LYS A 161 -10.90 -41.99 -13.89
C LYS A 161 -9.39 -41.95 -14.09
N LEU A 162 -8.85 -40.79 -14.47
CA LEU A 162 -7.43 -40.55 -14.64
C LEU A 162 -6.72 -40.30 -13.32
N LYS A 163 -5.51 -40.83 -13.19
CA LYS A 163 -4.64 -40.68 -12.02
C LYS A 163 -3.31 -40.08 -12.42
N VAL A 164 -2.57 -39.57 -11.43
CA VAL A 164 -1.17 -39.14 -11.62
C VAL A 164 -0.34 -40.34 -12.09
N GLY A 165 0.38 -40.18 -13.20
CA GLY A 165 1.17 -41.22 -13.88
C GLY A 165 0.46 -41.82 -15.09
N ASP A 166 -0.84 -41.61 -15.27
CA ASP A 166 -1.56 -42.17 -16.42
C ASP A 166 -1.18 -41.43 -17.73
N PRO A 167 -1.17 -42.14 -18.87
CA PRO A 167 -0.95 -41.52 -20.16
C PRO A 167 -2.21 -40.84 -20.67
N LEU A 168 -2.05 -39.62 -21.18
CA LEU A 168 -3.04 -38.89 -21.94
C LEU A 168 -2.61 -38.82 -23.40
N THR A 169 -3.33 -39.48 -24.30
CA THR A 169 -3.02 -39.52 -25.71
C THR A 169 -3.72 -38.38 -26.44
N ILE A 170 -2.99 -37.58 -27.22
CA ILE A 170 -3.54 -36.55 -28.10
C ILE A 170 -3.12 -36.86 -29.55
N LYS A 171 -3.93 -36.42 -30.50
CA LYS A 171 -3.53 -36.44 -31.91
C LYS A 171 -2.45 -35.42 -32.15
N ASP A 172 -1.39 -35.77 -32.88
CA ASP A 172 -0.34 -34.84 -33.26
C ASP A 172 -0.92 -33.76 -34.20
N PRO A 173 -0.87 -32.48 -33.84
CA PRO A 173 -1.38 -31.40 -34.68
C PRO A 173 -0.67 -31.25 -36.02
N ARG A 174 0.60 -31.74 -36.11
CA ARG A 174 1.42 -31.68 -37.33
C ARG A 174 1.15 -32.87 -38.26
N GLN A 175 0.85 -34.01 -37.67
CA GLN A 175 0.65 -35.29 -38.40
C GLN A 175 -0.61 -35.96 -37.79
N GLN A 176 -1.76 -35.71 -38.37
CA GLN A 176 -3.06 -36.16 -37.81
C GLN A 176 -3.17 -37.68 -37.59
N ASP A 177 -2.32 -38.46 -38.25
CA ASP A 177 -2.29 -39.92 -38.11
C ASP A 177 -1.33 -40.40 -37.00
N GLN A 178 -0.57 -39.49 -36.38
CA GLN A 178 0.33 -39.82 -35.25
C GLN A 178 -0.29 -39.41 -33.92
N GLN A 179 0.02 -40.21 -32.93
CA GLN A 179 -0.44 -39.97 -31.55
C GLN A 179 0.76 -39.61 -30.67
N VAL A 180 0.59 -38.61 -29.81
CA VAL A 180 1.57 -38.25 -28.81
C VAL A 180 1.02 -38.62 -27.44
N LYS A 181 1.83 -39.29 -26.63
CA LYS A 181 1.50 -39.67 -25.25
C LYS A 181 2.09 -38.65 -24.28
N LEU A 182 1.23 -37.97 -23.58
CA LEU A 182 1.56 -37.07 -22.47
C LEU A 182 1.33 -37.80 -21.15
N THR A 183 2.11 -37.52 -20.11
CA THR A 183 1.95 -38.14 -18.80
C THR A 183 1.32 -37.15 -17.83
N VAL A 184 0.26 -37.55 -17.14
CA VAL A 184 -0.35 -36.74 -16.10
C VAL A 184 0.61 -36.63 -14.91
N SER A 185 1.23 -35.47 -14.72
CA SER A 185 2.14 -35.21 -13.59
C SER A 185 1.42 -34.76 -12.33
N GLY A 186 0.25 -34.13 -12.47
CA GLY A 186 -0.52 -33.66 -11.33
C GLY A 186 -1.96 -33.32 -11.67
N ILE A 187 -2.74 -33.16 -10.61
CA ILE A 187 -4.17 -32.83 -10.66
C ILE A 187 -4.36 -31.51 -9.92
N TYR A 188 -5.04 -30.56 -10.57
CA TYR A 188 -5.27 -29.23 -10.02
C TYR A 188 -6.76 -28.91 -9.87
N HIS A 189 -7.07 -27.88 -9.05
CA HIS A 189 -8.37 -27.23 -9.03
C HIS A 189 -8.23 -25.71 -9.01
N TYR A 190 -9.23 -24.98 -9.50
CA TYR A 190 -9.26 -23.52 -9.40
C TYR A 190 -9.74 -23.07 -8.02
N ARG A 191 -9.19 -21.96 -7.52
CA ARG A 191 -9.61 -21.36 -6.24
C ARG A 191 -11.06 -20.85 -6.26
N LYS A 192 -11.56 -20.49 -7.43
CA LYS A 192 -12.94 -20.07 -7.66
C LYS A 192 -13.67 -21.14 -8.46
N ALA A 193 -14.99 -21.17 -8.35
CA ALA A 193 -15.79 -22.07 -9.19
C ALA A 193 -15.47 -21.84 -10.67
N ALA A 194 -15.08 -22.89 -11.36
CA ALA A 194 -14.68 -22.88 -12.75
C ALA A 194 -15.86 -23.34 -13.63
N ASP A 195 -15.97 -22.76 -14.81
CA ASP A 195 -16.91 -23.21 -15.83
C ASP A 195 -16.43 -24.52 -16.50
N GLN A 196 -17.21 -25.04 -17.42
CA GLN A 196 -16.84 -26.27 -18.12
C GLN A 196 -15.59 -26.12 -19.00
N ALA A 197 -15.39 -24.95 -19.60
CA ALA A 197 -14.23 -24.66 -20.44
C ALA A 197 -12.95 -24.69 -19.60
N ALA A 198 -12.95 -24.01 -18.45
CA ALA A 198 -11.83 -24.02 -17.51
C ALA A 198 -11.50 -25.45 -17.03
N ASN A 199 -12.51 -26.28 -16.76
CA ASN A 199 -12.28 -27.65 -16.32
C ASN A 199 -11.74 -28.59 -17.40
N ARG A 200 -11.75 -28.16 -18.68
CA ARG A 200 -11.15 -28.86 -19.82
C ARG A 200 -9.79 -28.31 -20.23
N ALA A 201 -9.26 -27.33 -19.52
CA ALA A 201 -7.92 -26.84 -19.74
C ALA A 201 -6.88 -27.85 -19.23
N ILE A 202 -5.87 -28.09 -20.02
CA ILE A 202 -4.74 -28.97 -19.73
C ILE A 202 -3.50 -28.07 -19.75
N TYR A 203 -2.70 -28.07 -18.70
CA TYR A 203 -1.50 -27.24 -18.63
C TYR A 203 -0.25 -28.04 -18.87
N THR A 204 0.68 -27.48 -19.64
CA THR A 204 2.00 -28.07 -19.88
C THR A 204 3.09 -27.00 -19.87
N ALA A 205 4.35 -27.42 -19.73
CA ALA A 205 5.46 -26.49 -19.94
C ALA A 205 5.57 -26.11 -21.41
N TYR A 206 5.92 -24.86 -21.72
CA TYR A 206 5.99 -24.35 -23.09
C TYR A 206 6.89 -25.17 -24.04
N PRO A 207 8.05 -25.71 -23.61
CA PRO A 207 8.86 -26.60 -24.47
C PRO A 207 8.08 -27.80 -24.99
N THR A 208 7.20 -28.40 -24.18
CA THR A 208 6.32 -29.51 -24.61
C THR A 208 5.28 -29.04 -25.62
N PHE A 209 4.69 -27.86 -25.39
CA PHE A 209 3.72 -27.24 -26.30
C PHE A 209 4.33 -26.97 -27.68
N ALA A 210 5.53 -26.36 -27.71
CA ALA A 210 6.26 -26.08 -28.95
C ALA A 210 6.72 -27.36 -29.66
N MET A 211 7.13 -28.40 -28.92
CA MET A 211 7.52 -29.69 -29.48
C MET A 211 6.34 -30.34 -30.20
N LEU A 212 5.11 -30.18 -29.72
CA LEU A 212 3.89 -30.63 -30.38
C LEU A 212 3.57 -29.83 -31.65
N GLY A 213 4.28 -28.70 -31.90
CA GLY A 213 4.09 -27.83 -33.05
C GLY A 213 2.83 -26.99 -32.95
N LEU A 214 2.28 -26.87 -31.77
CA LEU A 214 1.07 -26.06 -31.54
C LEU A 214 1.35 -24.56 -31.66
N ASP A 215 2.59 -24.13 -31.42
CA ASP A 215 3.08 -22.77 -31.65
C ASP A 215 3.04 -22.33 -33.13
N THR A 216 3.00 -23.29 -34.05
CA THR A 216 3.00 -23.05 -35.50
C THR A 216 1.76 -23.61 -36.21
N ALA A 217 0.91 -24.36 -35.52
CA ALA A 217 -0.26 -25.03 -36.10
C ALA A 217 -1.40 -24.07 -36.47
N SER A 218 -1.53 -22.99 -35.73
CA SER A 218 -2.50 -21.92 -35.99
C SER A 218 -1.91 -20.55 -35.67
N LYS A 219 -2.52 -19.49 -36.20
CA LYS A 219 -2.05 -18.13 -35.90
C LYS A 219 -2.73 -17.63 -34.64
N PRO A 220 -2.02 -16.87 -33.78
CA PRO A 220 -2.66 -16.18 -32.66
C PRO A 220 -3.84 -15.34 -33.12
N GLY A 221 -5.00 -15.51 -32.48
CA GLY A 221 -6.24 -14.88 -32.88
C GLY A 221 -7.15 -15.74 -33.74
N ASP A 222 -6.68 -16.91 -34.22
CA ASP A 222 -7.53 -17.93 -34.74
C ASP A 222 -8.42 -18.51 -33.62
N PRO A 223 -9.64 -18.99 -33.89
CA PRO A 223 -10.48 -19.62 -32.88
C PRO A 223 -9.73 -20.74 -32.14
N GLY A 224 -9.68 -20.64 -30.81
CA GLY A 224 -8.99 -21.61 -29.96
C GLY A 224 -7.46 -21.45 -29.85
N HIS A 225 -6.87 -20.43 -30.47
CA HIS A 225 -5.45 -20.12 -30.33
C HIS A 225 -5.22 -18.71 -29.78
N GLU A 226 -4.78 -18.62 -28.55
CA GLU A 226 -4.53 -17.36 -27.86
C GLU A 226 -3.09 -17.31 -27.32
N LEU A 227 -2.38 -16.23 -27.61
CA LEU A 227 -1.08 -15.91 -27.06
C LEU A 227 -1.21 -14.70 -26.13
N LEU A 228 -0.71 -14.82 -24.91
CA LEU A 228 -0.61 -13.72 -23.98
C LEU A 228 0.82 -13.59 -23.47
N VAL A 229 1.40 -12.40 -23.66
CA VAL A 229 2.74 -12.08 -23.17
C VAL A 229 2.61 -10.98 -22.13
N ALA A 230 3.22 -11.23 -20.97
CA ALA A 230 3.33 -10.28 -19.88
C ALA A 230 4.78 -9.77 -19.79
N PHE A 231 4.96 -8.47 -19.83
CA PHE A 231 6.24 -7.82 -19.64
C PHE A 231 6.40 -7.45 -18.17
N VAL A 232 7.41 -7.99 -17.51
CA VAL A 232 7.74 -7.68 -16.11
C VAL A 232 8.66 -6.48 -16.08
N LEU A 233 8.19 -5.40 -15.50
CA LEU A 233 8.88 -4.12 -15.36
C LEU A 233 9.23 -3.87 -13.89
N ASP A 234 10.35 -3.20 -13.65
CA ASP A 234 10.90 -3.02 -12.30
C ASP A 234 10.10 -2.03 -11.43
N SER A 235 9.32 -1.14 -12.05
CA SER A 235 8.57 -0.13 -11.32
C SER A 235 7.35 0.41 -12.09
N PRO A 236 6.37 0.98 -11.37
CA PRO A 236 5.23 1.67 -11.98
C PRO A 236 5.63 2.88 -12.85
N SER A 237 6.70 3.58 -12.53
CA SER A 237 7.21 4.67 -13.38
C SER A 237 7.73 4.14 -14.71
N THR A 238 8.42 2.99 -14.72
CA THR A 238 8.83 2.28 -15.93
C THR A 238 7.62 1.80 -16.74
N TYR A 239 6.57 1.31 -16.05
CA TYR A 239 5.31 0.92 -16.69
C TYR A 239 4.62 2.09 -17.41
N GLN A 240 4.61 3.29 -16.83
CA GLN A 240 4.07 4.47 -17.50
C GLN A 240 4.88 4.85 -18.76
N LYS A 241 6.21 4.74 -18.69
CA LYS A 241 7.07 4.94 -19.86
C LYS A 241 6.81 3.87 -20.93
N PHE A 242 6.69 2.61 -20.53
CA PHE A 242 6.34 1.49 -21.41
C PHE A 242 5.04 1.73 -22.18
N ILE A 243 3.97 2.12 -21.50
CA ILE A 243 2.69 2.47 -22.16
C ILE A 243 2.91 3.59 -23.18
N LYS A 244 3.62 4.63 -22.81
CA LYS A 244 3.85 5.79 -23.67
C LYS A 244 4.61 5.41 -24.96
N GLU A 245 5.67 4.60 -24.83
CA GLU A 245 6.46 4.17 -25.99
C GLU A 245 5.66 3.22 -26.90
N LEU A 246 4.93 2.24 -26.33
CA LEU A 246 4.06 1.38 -27.15
C LEU A 246 2.99 2.15 -27.92
N ARG A 247 2.42 3.20 -27.31
CA ARG A 247 1.46 4.08 -28.00
C ARG A 247 2.08 4.85 -29.14
N LYS A 248 3.33 5.31 -29.01
CA LYS A 248 4.09 5.95 -30.10
C LYS A 248 4.39 4.97 -31.23
N ASP A 249 4.67 3.71 -30.92
CA ASP A 249 4.99 2.68 -31.90
C ASP A 249 3.74 2.11 -32.61
N GLY A 250 2.56 2.69 -32.37
CA GLY A 250 1.35 2.43 -33.12
C GLY A 250 0.34 1.51 -32.42
N LEU A 251 0.55 1.14 -31.16
CA LEU A 251 -0.47 0.39 -30.39
C LEU A 251 -1.67 1.32 -30.09
N LYS A 252 -2.77 1.12 -30.80
CA LYS A 252 -3.94 2.00 -30.72
C LYS A 252 -4.70 1.82 -29.39
N ALA A 253 -4.83 2.90 -28.63
CA ALA A 253 -5.58 2.92 -27.35
C ALA A 253 -7.08 2.59 -27.52
N SER A 254 -7.63 2.79 -28.72
CA SER A 254 -9.02 2.40 -29.03
C SER A 254 -9.21 0.89 -29.23
N GLN A 255 -8.14 0.14 -29.47
CA GLN A 255 -8.18 -1.28 -29.79
C GLN A 255 -7.60 -2.16 -28.70
N TYR A 256 -6.57 -1.68 -27.98
CA TYR A 256 -5.85 -2.46 -26.99
C TYR A 256 -5.76 -1.74 -25.65
N ASP A 257 -6.00 -2.48 -24.60
CA ASP A 257 -5.74 -2.06 -23.22
C ASP A 257 -4.41 -2.68 -22.75
N ILE A 258 -3.66 -1.91 -21.97
CA ILE A 258 -2.45 -2.39 -21.30
C ILE A 258 -2.77 -2.41 -19.80
N ASP A 259 -2.86 -3.58 -19.25
CA ASP A 259 -3.27 -3.80 -17.88
C ASP A 259 -2.12 -4.35 -17.02
N SER A 260 -2.16 -4.03 -15.75
CA SER A 260 -1.29 -4.64 -14.73
C SER A 260 -2.14 -5.20 -13.60
N PRO A 261 -2.39 -6.51 -13.59
CA PRO A 261 -3.11 -7.16 -12.50
C PRO A 261 -2.45 -6.96 -11.14
N GLY A 262 -1.11 -7.09 -11.08
CA GLY A 262 -0.33 -6.90 -9.86
C GLY A 262 -0.46 -5.50 -9.27
N LEU A 263 -0.41 -4.46 -10.11
CA LEU A 263 -0.57 -3.08 -9.69
C LEU A 263 -1.99 -2.78 -9.20
N LYS A 264 -3.01 -3.31 -9.89
CA LYS A 264 -4.41 -3.20 -9.45
C LYS A 264 -4.62 -3.87 -8.09
N ASP A 265 -4.03 -5.03 -7.86
CA ASP A 265 -4.10 -5.73 -6.57
C ASP A 265 -3.34 -4.99 -5.47
N TYR A 266 -2.20 -4.36 -5.79
CA TYR A 266 -1.51 -3.48 -4.84
C TYR A 266 -2.40 -2.30 -4.44
N GLN A 267 -3.00 -1.59 -5.42
CA GLN A 267 -3.89 -0.47 -5.16
C GLN A 267 -5.09 -0.88 -4.28
N ARG A 268 -5.73 -2.02 -4.57
CA ARG A 268 -6.82 -2.54 -3.73
C ARG A 268 -6.39 -2.85 -2.30
N ARG A 269 -5.19 -3.40 -2.11
CA ARG A 269 -4.65 -3.68 -0.77
C ARG A 269 -4.31 -2.41 0.00
N MET A 270 -3.92 -1.34 -0.69
CA MET A 270 -3.57 -0.06 -0.07
C MET A 270 -4.78 0.87 0.12
N GLU A 271 -5.92 0.58 -0.48
CA GLU A 271 -7.14 1.37 -0.33
C GLU A 271 -7.52 1.68 1.13
N PRO A 272 -7.46 0.74 2.10
CA PRO A 272 -7.71 1.05 3.50
C PRO A 272 -6.73 2.07 4.09
N VAL A 273 -5.47 2.07 3.62
CA VAL A 273 -4.45 3.04 4.07
C VAL A 273 -4.79 4.44 3.58
N HIS A 274 -5.25 4.56 2.32
CA HIS A 274 -5.66 5.83 1.74
C HIS A 274 -6.87 6.42 2.46
N GLN A 275 -7.90 5.61 2.73
CA GLN A 275 -9.08 6.02 3.49
C GLN A 275 -8.72 6.43 4.93
N ALA A 276 -7.84 5.67 5.58
CA ALA A 276 -7.34 6.01 6.91
C ALA A 276 -6.55 7.32 6.92
N ALA A 277 -5.79 7.60 5.85
CA ALA A 277 -5.04 8.86 5.73
C ALA A 277 -5.95 10.08 5.62
N ASP A 278 -7.07 9.99 4.92
CA ASP A 278 -8.04 11.08 4.84
C ASP A 278 -8.69 11.36 6.21
N GLN A 279 -9.01 10.31 6.98
CA GLN A 279 -9.46 10.45 8.36
C GLN A 279 -8.36 11.04 9.25
N ALA A 280 -7.10 10.61 9.09
CA ALA A 280 -5.97 11.13 9.86
C ALA A 280 -5.70 12.61 9.59
N ARG A 281 -5.86 13.09 8.35
CA ARG A 281 -5.77 14.51 8.00
C ARG A 281 -6.80 15.33 8.77
N THR A 282 -8.05 14.90 8.76
CA THR A 282 -9.13 15.55 9.51
C THR A 282 -8.83 15.53 11.01
N THR A 283 -8.36 14.40 11.52
CA THR A 283 -7.98 14.24 12.94
C THR A 283 -6.87 15.20 13.33
N ILE A 284 -5.81 15.35 12.54
CA ILE A 284 -4.71 16.30 12.83
C ILE A 284 -5.23 17.72 12.90
N ILE A 285 -6.07 18.14 11.95
CA ILE A 285 -6.64 19.49 11.94
C ILE A 285 -7.47 19.73 13.20
N LEU A 286 -8.34 18.80 13.57
CA LEU A 286 -9.15 18.89 14.78
C LEU A 286 -8.29 18.91 16.05
N VAL A 287 -7.30 18.02 16.14
CA VAL A 287 -6.39 17.96 17.30
C VAL A 287 -5.57 19.25 17.44
N CYS A 288 -5.09 19.82 16.33
CA CYS A 288 -4.35 21.09 16.37
C CYS A 288 -5.25 22.27 16.75
N LEU A 289 -6.47 22.35 16.21
CA LEU A 289 -7.40 23.43 16.52
C LEU A 289 -7.94 23.32 17.95
N LEU A 290 -8.56 22.20 18.31
CA LEU A 290 -9.14 21.99 19.63
C LEU A 290 -8.08 21.91 20.71
N GLY A 291 -7.01 21.15 20.46
CA GLY A 291 -5.88 21.03 21.39
C GLY A 291 -5.19 22.37 21.63
N GLY A 292 -4.95 23.16 20.59
CA GLY A 292 -4.40 24.49 20.68
C GLY A 292 -5.30 25.44 21.49
N LEU A 293 -6.63 25.38 21.23
CA LEU A 293 -7.61 26.20 21.96
C LEU A 293 -7.70 25.80 23.44
N ILE A 294 -7.68 24.50 23.74
CA ILE A 294 -7.67 24.00 25.13
C ILE A 294 -6.37 24.42 25.84
N LEU A 295 -5.19 24.28 25.19
CA LEU A 295 -3.91 24.70 25.77
C LEU A 295 -3.88 26.20 26.05
N LEU A 296 -4.39 27.03 25.12
CA LEU A 296 -4.53 28.47 25.35
C LEU A 296 -5.50 28.79 26.49
N GLY A 297 -6.64 28.09 26.55
CA GLY A 297 -7.58 28.19 27.65
C GLY A 297 -6.98 27.88 29.01
N CYS A 298 -6.24 26.73 29.09
CA CYS A 298 -5.48 26.34 30.29
C CYS A 298 -4.47 27.44 30.69
N LEU A 299 -3.73 27.97 29.71
CA LEU A 299 -2.77 29.04 29.93
C LEU A 299 -3.46 30.31 30.50
N ILE A 300 -4.59 30.74 29.93
CA ILE A 300 -5.36 31.91 30.39
C ILE A 300 -5.87 31.68 31.81
N LEU A 301 -6.41 30.50 32.11
CA LEU A 301 -6.94 30.18 33.44
C LEU A 301 -5.79 30.10 34.48
N MET A 302 -4.63 29.62 34.09
CA MET A 302 -3.45 29.60 34.95
C MET A 302 -2.97 31.02 35.28
N LEU A 303 -2.93 31.91 34.29
CA LEU A 303 -2.53 33.30 34.46
C LEU A 303 -3.59 34.13 35.25
N ARG A 304 -4.90 33.93 35.00
CA ARG A 304 -5.99 34.58 35.75
C ARG A 304 -5.93 34.23 37.23
N GLY A 305 -5.70 32.96 37.59
CA GLY A 305 -5.61 32.53 38.99
C GLY A 305 -4.39 33.11 39.75
N ARG A 306 -3.50 33.85 39.04
CA ARG A 306 -2.28 34.46 39.61
C ARG A 306 -2.25 35.97 39.34
N ALA A 307 -3.38 36.57 38.97
CA ALA A 307 -3.45 37.99 38.65
C ALA A 307 -3.01 38.86 39.80
N ASN A 308 -3.39 38.51 41.05
CA ASN A 308 -2.99 39.24 42.28
C ASN A 308 -1.47 39.14 42.54
N GLU A 309 -0.84 37.98 42.31
CA GLU A 309 0.60 37.84 42.41
C GLU A 309 1.34 38.70 41.38
N ILE A 310 0.84 38.72 40.14
CA ILE A 310 1.37 39.57 39.06
C ILE A 310 1.23 41.06 39.40
N GLY A 311 0.04 41.45 39.87
CA GLY A 311 -0.25 42.84 40.28
C GLY A 311 0.67 43.30 41.38
N MET A 312 0.81 42.52 42.44
CA MET A 312 1.69 42.83 43.56
C MET A 312 3.17 42.95 43.13
N ALA A 313 3.65 42.05 42.28
CA ALA A 313 5.01 42.13 41.77
C ALA A 313 5.26 43.41 40.93
N VAL A 314 4.28 43.83 40.13
CA VAL A 314 4.38 45.07 39.34
C VAL A 314 4.33 46.33 40.23
N THR A 315 3.51 46.33 41.29
CA THR A 315 3.45 47.48 42.25
C THR A 315 4.72 47.62 43.06
N ILE A 316 5.43 46.57 43.37
CA ILE A 316 6.75 46.60 44.03
C ILE A 316 7.88 47.01 43.05
N GLY A 317 7.56 47.26 41.78
CA GLY A 317 8.54 47.76 40.79
C GLY A 317 9.26 46.69 39.99
N VAL A 318 8.81 45.41 39.99
CA VAL A 318 9.39 44.38 39.14
C VAL A 318 9.05 44.68 37.68
N HIS A 319 10.08 44.72 36.82
CA HIS A 319 9.93 44.98 35.40
C HIS A 319 9.04 43.90 34.75
N LYS A 320 7.98 44.30 34.01
CA LYS A 320 7.02 43.41 33.35
C LYS A 320 7.68 42.38 32.43
N ALA A 321 8.76 42.77 31.73
CA ALA A 321 9.52 41.86 30.88
C ALA A 321 10.17 40.69 31.68
N ARG A 322 10.71 40.97 32.88
CA ARG A 322 11.31 39.94 33.75
C ARG A 322 10.26 38.96 34.26
N LEU A 323 9.07 39.49 34.59
CA LEU A 323 7.95 38.70 35.02
C LEU A 323 7.40 37.84 33.83
N GLY A 324 7.22 38.44 32.64
CA GLY A 324 6.87 37.70 31.43
C GLY A 324 7.79 36.55 31.11
N TRP A 325 9.11 36.77 31.22
CA TRP A 325 10.09 35.71 31.00
C TRP A 325 10.00 34.58 32.04
N GLN A 326 9.65 34.86 33.28
CA GLN A 326 9.40 33.85 34.29
C GLN A 326 8.22 32.96 33.93
N PHE A 327 7.08 33.55 33.50
CA PHE A 327 5.91 32.80 33.08
C PHE A 327 6.14 32.01 31.78
N ALA A 328 6.95 32.54 30.86
CA ALA A 328 7.37 31.81 29.67
C ALA A 328 8.15 30.54 30.04
N LEU A 329 9.09 30.64 30.97
CA LEU A 329 9.87 29.50 31.47
C LEU A 329 8.98 28.49 32.21
N GLU A 330 8.00 28.93 33.01
CA GLU A 330 7.02 28.04 33.65
C GLU A 330 6.24 27.28 32.63
N THR A 331 5.75 27.96 31.59
CA THR A 331 5.01 27.31 30.47
C THR A 331 5.85 26.28 29.76
N LEU A 332 7.11 26.57 29.45
CA LEU A 332 8.03 25.61 28.85
C LEU A 332 8.29 24.41 29.75
N LEU A 333 8.52 24.63 31.06
CA LEU A 333 8.74 23.55 32.03
C LEU A 333 7.54 22.61 32.17
N LEU A 334 6.31 23.07 31.86
CA LEU A 334 5.11 22.27 31.88
C LEU A 334 4.85 21.58 30.53
N THR A 335 5.05 22.28 29.42
CA THR A 335 4.72 21.76 28.09
C THR A 335 5.76 20.78 27.56
N LEU A 336 7.04 20.96 27.86
CA LEU A 336 8.11 20.07 27.37
C LEU A 336 7.98 18.63 27.89
N PRO A 337 7.76 18.35 29.19
CA PRO A 337 7.51 16.98 29.65
C PRO A 337 6.25 16.37 29.01
N GLY A 338 5.16 17.15 28.90
CA GLY A 338 3.94 16.73 28.23
C GLY A 338 4.18 16.34 26.77
N LEU A 339 4.94 17.15 26.04
CA LEU A 339 5.35 16.86 24.66
C LEU A 339 6.19 15.60 24.59
N ALA A 340 7.25 15.48 25.40
CA ALA A 340 8.15 14.33 25.36
C ALA A 340 7.41 13.01 25.66
N LEU A 341 6.61 12.99 26.72
CA LEU A 341 5.78 11.83 27.07
C LEU A 341 4.70 11.55 26.02
N GLY A 342 4.08 12.60 25.46
CA GLY A 342 3.09 12.46 24.42
C GLY A 342 3.65 11.89 23.12
N LEU A 343 4.83 12.32 22.68
CA LEU A 343 5.51 11.76 21.53
C LEU A 343 5.91 10.30 21.76
N ALA A 344 6.46 9.98 22.93
CA ALA A 344 6.87 8.63 23.28
C ALA A 344 5.65 7.67 23.33
N LEU A 345 4.58 8.07 24.02
CA LEU A 345 3.33 7.32 24.05
C LEU A 345 2.71 7.21 22.68
N GLY A 346 2.63 8.29 21.91
CA GLY A 346 2.12 8.31 20.55
C GLY A 346 2.88 7.35 19.63
N ALA A 347 4.20 7.27 19.75
CA ALA A 347 5.01 6.31 19.00
C ALA A 347 4.68 4.86 19.36
N VAL A 348 4.55 4.54 20.67
CA VAL A 348 4.24 3.19 21.15
C VAL A 348 2.82 2.77 20.79
N ILE A 349 1.83 3.65 20.99
CA ILE A 349 0.42 3.34 20.78
C ILE A 349 -0.05 3.53 19.34
N SER A 350 0.81 4.04 18.44
CA SER A 350 0.47 4.25 17.02
C SER A 350 -0.04 2.95 16.34
N ARG A 351 0.61 1.80 16.59
CA ARG A 351 0.17 0.49 16.09
C ARG A 351 -1.21 0.08 16.60
N PRO A 352 -1.46 -0.02 17.92
CA PRO A 352 -2.79 -0.42 18.40
C PRO A 352 -3.87 0.58 18.04
N LEU A 353 -3.62 1.89 18.11
CA LEU A 353 -4.58 2.91 17.67
C LEU A 353 -4.79 2.90 16.15
N GLY A 354 -3.75 2.66 15.36
CA GLY A 354 -3.88 2.48 13.92
C GLY A 354 -4.80 1.32 13.56
N ARG A 355 -4.72 0.23 14.32
CA ARG A 355 -5.60 -0.93 14.12
C ARG A 355 -7.04 -0.67 14.52
N SER A 356 -7.28 -0.02 15.65
CA SER A 356 -8.62 0.18 16.23
C SER A 356 -9.31 1.42 15.69
N LEU A 357 -8.65 2.59 15.72
CA LEU A 357 -9.23 3.87 15.35
C LEU A 357 -9.29 4.06 13.82
N PHE A 358 -8.19 3.72 13.13
CA PHE A 358 -8.06 3.87 11.68
C PHE A 358 -8.33 2.60 10.89
N ARG A 359 -8.70 1.50 11.54
CA ARG A 359 -9.07 0.20 10.94
C ARG A 359 -8.01 -0.38 9.98
N LEU A 360 -6.75 -0.06 10.19
CA LEU A 360 -5.65 -0.48 9.32
C LEU A 360 -5.26 -1.97 9.45
N GLY A 361 -5.75 -2.68 10.46
CA GLY A 361 -5.42 -4.09 10.68
C GLY A 361 -3.91 -4.33 10.73
N ASN A 362 -3.41 -5.21 9.87
CA ASN A 362 -1.98 -5.55 9.79
C ASN A 362 -1.13 -4.47 9.07
N LEU A 363 -1.75 -3.48 8.42
CA LEU A 363 -1.08 -2.38 7.75
C LEU A 363 -0.67 -1.25 8.71
N ALA A 364 -1.09 -1.32 9.98
CA ALA A 364 -0.69 -0.35 10.99
C ALA A 364 0.83 -0.39 11.23
N SER A 365 1.50 0.75 11.03
CA SER A 365 2.95 0.93 11.14
C SER A 365 3.36 1.69 12.40
N MET A 366 4.66 1.72 12.68
CA MET A 366 5.27 2.61 13.66
C MET A 366 5.84 3.84 12.95
N PRO A 367 5.96 5.00 13.65
CA PRO A 367 6.59 6.17 13.09
C PRO A 367 8.08 5.94 12.85
N ASP A 368 8.61 6.46 11.75
CA ASP A 368 10.04 6.45 11.48
C ASP A 368 10.77 7.51 12.30
N ALA A 369 12.08 7.34 12.48
CA ALA A 369 12.92 8.32 13.15
C ALA A 369 12.80 9.72 12.53
N GLY A 370 12.69 9.82 11.20
CA GLY A 370 12.50 11.08 10.50
C GLY A 370 11.18 11.78 10.84
N LEU A 371 10.09 11.02 11.00
CA LEU A 371 8.81 11.58 11.43
C LEU A 371 8.88 12.04 12.89
N ILE A 372 9.45 11.23 13.78
CA ILE A 372 9.62 11.58 15.20
C ILE A 372 10.39 12.89 15.31
N TRP A 373 11.49 13.05 14.56
CA TRP A 373 12.28 14.28 14.55
C TRP A 373 11.47 15.50 14.07
N LYS A 374 10.69 15.37 13.01
CA LYS A 374 9.78 16.42 12.55
C LYS A 374 8.74 16.79 13.61
N MET A 375 8.16 15.79 14.29
CA MET A 375 7.18 16.00 15.34
C MET A 375 7.80 16.70 16.58
N ILE A 376 9.06 16.38 16.94
CA ILE A 376 9.81 17.08 17.98
C ILE A 376 9.96 18.55 17.61
N LEU A 377 10.41 18.87 16.41
CA LEU A 377 10.62 20.26 15.97
C LEU A 377 9.32 21.05 15.96
N ILE A 378 8.24 20.47 15.42
CA ILE A 378 6.92 21.12 15.41
C ILE A 378 6.41 21.32 16.83
N GLY A 379 6.53 20.31 17.69
CA GLY A 379 6.13 20.39 19.10
C GLY A 379 6.89 21.46 19.88
N LEU A 380 8.21 21.55 19.68
CA LEU A 380 9.04 22.60 20.28
C LEU A 380 8.60 24.00 19.80
N ALA A 381 8.31 24.15 18.51
CA ALA A 381 7.79 25.43 18.00
C ALA A 381 6.46 25.82 18.65
N VAL A 382 5.54 24.87 18.83
CA VAL A 382 4.25 25.09 19.52
C VAL A 382 4.50 25.47 20.99
N CYS A 383 5.37 24.77 21.71
CA CYS A 383 5.72 25.10 23.09
C CYS A 383 6.32 26.52 23.21
N LEU A 384 7.15 26.92 22.26
CA LEU A 384 7.72 28.27 22.20
C LEU A 384 6.64 29.34 21.96
N VAL A 385 5.72 29.08 21.04
CA VAL A 385 4.58 30.00 20.78
C VAL A 385 3.72 30.17 22.02
N LEU A 386 3.41 29.08 22.75
CA LEU A 386 2.66 29.14 24.00
C LEU A 386 3.41 29.94 25.09
N ALA A 387 4.72 29.75 25.20
CA ALA A 387 5.56 30.49 26.13
C ALA A 387 5.60 31.99 25.80
N LEU A 388 5.71 32.34 24.53
CA LEU A 388 5.64 33.73 24.07
C LEU A 388 4.27 34.34 24.31
N ALA A 389 3.17 33.58 24.10
CA ALA A 389 1.82 34.02 24.40
C ALA A 389 1.64 34.32 25.92
N ALA A 390 2.23 33.46 26.78
CA ALA A 390 2.25 33.71 28.22
C ALA A 390 2.97 35.01 28.56
N ALA A 391 4.17 35.23 28.01
CA ALA A 391 4.93 36.45 28.22
C ALA A 391 4.19 37.72 27.73
N ALA A 392 3.62 37.64 26.51
CA ALA A 392 2.87 38.75 25.95
C ALA A 392 1.63 39.10 26.78
N ARG A 393 0.91 38.11 27.32
CA ARG A 393 -0.25 38.31 28.18
C ARG A 393 0.15 39.00 29.48
N VAL A 394 1.28 38.63 30.09
CA VAL A 394 1.80 39.31 31.29
C VAL A 394 2.26 40.74 30.99
N ALA A 395 2.92 40.97 29.86
CA ALA A 395 3.32 42.33 29.44
C ALA A 395 2.14 43.25 29.19
N ALA A 396 1.03 42.71 28.66
CA ALA A 396 -0.22 43.47 28.42
C ALA A 396 -1.07 43.69 29.68
N PHE A 397 -0.66 43.17 30.85
CA PHE A 397 -1.40 43.30 32.09
C PHE A 397 -1.45 44.78 32.58
N ARG A 398 -2.67 45.31 32.77
CA ARG A 398 -2.89 46.67 33.28
C ARG A 398 -3.27 46.61 34.74
N THR A 399 -2.52 47.28 35.61
CA THR A 399 -2.75 47.33 37.06
C THR A 399 -4.05 48.01 37.44
N ALA A 400 -4.62 48.88 36.60
CA ALA A 400 -5.91 49.51 36.81
C ALA A 400 -7.09 48.54 36.94
N GLN A 401 -6.97 47.32 36.38
CA GLN A 401 -8.05 46.32 36.47
C GLN A 401 -8.14 45.61 37.83
N LEU A 402 -7.13 45.75 38.70
CA LEU A 402 -7.18 45.19 40.05
C LEU A 402 -8.10 45.99 40.98
N TYR A 403 -8.16 47.29 40.76
CA TYR A 403 -8.97 48.21 41.61
C TYR A 403 -10.44 48.26 41.25
N THR A 404 -10.85 47.79 40.05
CA THR A 404 -12.24 47.72 39.64
C THR A 404 -12.95 46.44 40.11
N ASN A 405 -12.25 45.36 40.28
CA ASN A 405 -12.84 44.07 40.76
C ASN A 405 -13.12 44.10 42.28
N ASP A 406 -12.26 44.80 43.08
CA ASP A 406 -12.47 44.91 44.52
C ASP A 406 -13.71 45.78 44.87
N LEU A 407 -14.16 46.64 43.95
CA LEU A 407 -15.38 47.46 44.12
C LEU A 407 -16.67 46.73 43.71
N GLU A 408 -16.58 45.69 42.88
CA GLU A 408 -17.74 44.84 42.49
C GLU A 408 -18.02 43.72 43.51
N ASP A 409 -17.02 43.30 44.30
CA ASP A 409 -17.17 42.26 45.32
C ASP A 409 -17.65 42.90 46.69
N GLU A 410 -17.64 44.22 46.85
CA GLU A 410 -18.16 44.94 48.04
C GLU A 410 -19.55 45.58 47.81
N ALA A 411 -20.16 45.45 46.63
CA ALA A 411 -21.49 45.92 46.32
C ALA A 411 -22.49 44.73 46.18
#